data_602a4ba79af8f10cc3a981ba03a8f5dc
#
_entry.id   602a4ba79af8f10cc3a981ba03a8f5dc
#
_cell.length_a   1.000
_cell.length_b   1.000
_cell.length_c   1.000
_cell.angle_alpha   90.00
_cell.angle_beta   90.00
_cell.angle_gamma   90.00
#
_symmetry.space_group_name_H-M   'P 1'
#
loop_
_entity.id
_entity.type
_entity.pdbx_description
1 polymer ?
#
loop_
_entity_poly.entity_id
_entity_poly.type
_entity_poly.pdbx_seq_one_letter_code
_entity_poly.pdbx_strand_id
1 'polypeptide(L)'
;MARMKTSVDGSRIASDPAFVRTRENNSEFGNSATAGKLLRDSIRTMMQKASDGRVTSRLTKVMSQIKNLDVTSLRGERNVGIGIADPAAKALLKGFNFNNRAILGSVLFKSFTVAPATGEIEILNLIPINDLTIPQGTTHVSFKGAWAKIDFVAGTASVEESNVVNLPVDGTQTTVTLTPAAAPAGAGTDIYFLTLEFFQEVNGVQYSLKNGAYNVLNIIEAQ
;
A
#
# COMPACT_ATOMS: atom_id res chain seq x y z
N MET A 1 12.63 -7.40 -46.59
CA MET A 1 12.55 -5.92 -46.51
C MET A 1 12.76 -5.51 -45.05
N ALA A 2 13.80 -4.76 -44.76
CA ALA A 2 14.03 -4.19 -43.42
C ALA A 2 12.99 -3.08 -43.19
N ARG A 3 12.20 -3.20 -42.12
CA ARG A 3 11.20 -2.20 -41.74
C ARG A 3 11.95 -0.99 -41.19
N MET A 4 11.87 0.17 -41.85
CA MET A 4 12.45 1.39 -41.34
C MET A 4 11.88 1.72 -39.99
N LYS A 5 12.74 2.01 -39.00
CA LYS A 5 12.37 2.39 -37.65
C LYS A 5 11.74 3.79 -37.71
N THR A 6 10.41 3.87 -37.66
CA THR A 6 9.64 5.14 -37.71
C THR A 6 9.51 5.82 -36.36
N SER A 7 10.21 5.30 -35.31
CA SER A 7 10.20 5.92 -33.98
C SER A 7 11.13 7.13 -33.92
N VAL A 8 10.67 8.20 -33.26
CA VAL A 8 11.48 9.39 -32.96
C VAL A 8 12.69 8.96 -32.13
N ASP A 9 13.90 9.45 -32.51
CA ASP A 9 15.12 9.16 -31.76
C ASP A 9 15.08 9.78 -30.36
N GLY A 10 15.58 9.05 -29.35
CA GLY A 10 15.67 9.52 -27.98
C GLY A 10 16.51 10.81 -27.83
N SER A 11 17.56 10.98 -28.63
CA SER A 11 18.38 12.18 -28.67
C SER A 11 17.56 13.41 -29.10
N ARG A 12 16.67 13.24 -30.06
CA ARG A 12 15.76 14.31 -30.50
C ARG A 12 14.74 14.66 -29.42
N ILE A 13 14.18 13.68 -28.70
CA ILE A 13 13.29 13.96 -27.56
C ILE A 13 14.02 14.76 -26.47
N ALA A 14 15.30 14.46 -26.25
CA ALA A 14 16.11 15.12 -25.22
C ALA A 14 16.42 16.59 -25.52
N SER A 15 16.64 16.96 -26.79
CA SER A 15 17.19 18.27 -27.18
C SER A 15 16.22 19.18 -27.94
N ASP A 16 15.31 18.63 -28.76
CA ASP A 16 14.43 19.40 -29.63
C ASP A 16 13.35 20.16 -28.79
N PRO A 17 13.20 21.49 -28.97
CA PRO A 17 12.18 22.30 -28.30
C PRO A 17 10.75 21.79 -28.48
N ALA A 18 10.43 21.13 -29.61
CA ALA A 18 9.11 20.57 -29.85
C ALA A 18 8.71 19.51 -28.82
N PHE A 19 9.67 18.87 -28.11
CA PHE A 19 9.45 17.83 -27.12
C PHE A 19 9.55 18.33 -25.67
N VAL A 20 9.55 19.63 -25.42
CA VAL A 20 9.61 20.14 -24.04
C VAL A 20 8.50 19.55 -23.16
N ARG A 21 7.27 19.49 -23.67
CA ARG A 21 6.11 18.91 -22.93
C ARG A 21 6.25 17.41 -22.66
N THR A 22 6.90 16.69 -23.58
CA THR A 22 7.18 15.27 -23.39
C THR A 22 8.18 15.07 -22.25
N ARG A 23 9.24 15.90 -22.21
CA ARG A 23 10.23 15.85 -21.12
C ARG A 23 9.64 16.18 -19.76
N GLU A 24 8.83 17.25 -19.68
CA GLU A 24 8.11 17.64 -18.46
C GLU A 24 7.24 16.49 -17.95
N ASN A 25 6.44 15.89 -18.82
CA ASN A 25 5.56 14.76 -18.45
C ASN A 25 6.37 13.53 -18.02
N ASN A 26 7.49 13.24 -18.69
CA ASN A 26 8.34 12.10 -18.35
C ASN A 26 9.02 12.31 -16.98
N SER A 27 9.49 13.53 -16.69
CA SER A 27 10.06 13.89 -15.38
C SER A 27 9.05 13.68 -14.25
N GLU A 28 7.87 14.26 -14.39
CA GLU A 28 6.80 14.13 -13.39
C GLU A 28 6.32 12.69 -13.22
N PHE A 29 6.22 11.91 -14.30
CA PHE A 29 5.90 10.49 -14.24
C PHE A 29 6.99 9.68 -13.53
N GLY A 30 8.26 9.99 -13.82
CA GLY A 30 9.41 9.39 -13.14
C GLY A 30 9.39 9.63 -11.63
N ASN A 31 9.08 10.86 -11.21
CA ASN A 31 8.91 11.19 -9.79
C ASN A 31 7.79 10.36 -9.15
N SER A 32 6.62 10.29 -9.79
CA SER A 32 5.49 9.49 -9.30
C SER A 32 5.83 8.00 -9.17
N ALA A 33 6.56 7.45 -10.14
CA ALA A 33 6.99 6.05 -10.13
C ALA A 33 8.00 5.78 -9.00
N THR A 34 8.93 6.71 -8.76
CA THR A 34 9.93 6.64 -7.68
C THR A 34 9.26 6.70 -6.31
N ALA A 35 8.30 7.60 -6.10
CA ALA A 35 7.53 7.68 -4.88
C ALA A 35 6.73 6.39 -4.60
N GLY A 36 6.07 5.86 -5.64
CA GLY A 36 5.37 4.58 -5.53
C GLY A 36 6.30 3.40 -5.28
N LYS A 37 7.54 3.44 -5.80
CA LYS A 37 8.56 2.44 -5.50
C LYS A 37 9.00 2.52 -4.04
N LEU A 38 9.27 3.72 -3.52
CA LEU A 38 9.66 3.94 -2.12
C LEU A 38 8.63 3.33 -1.16
N LEU A 39 7.34 3.63 -1.36
CA LEU A 39 6.28 3.07 -0.53
C LEU A 39 6.22 1.54 -0.61
N ARG A 40 6.35 0.95 -1.80
CA ARG A 40 6.33 -0.51 -1.95
C ARG A 40 7.57 -1.17 -1.32
N ASP A 41 8.72 -0.56 -1.47
CA ASP A 41 9.97 -1.10 -0.91
C ASP A 41 9.96 -1.06 0.62
N SER A 42 9.32 -0.04 1.23
CA SER A 42 9.21 0.09 2.68
C SER A 42 8.39 -1.05 3.32
N ILE A 43 7.38 -1.58 2.62
CA ILE A 43 6.52 -2.66 3.10
C ILE A 43 6.71 -3.97 2.32
N ARG A 44 7.91 -4.20 1.80
CA ARG A 44 8.20 -5.32 0.89
C ARG A 44 7.82 -6.67 1.44
N THR A 45 8.06 -6.93 2.72
CA THR A 45 7.73 -8.18 3.41
C THR A 45 6.24 -8.47 3.39
N MET A 46 5.41 -7.44 3.62
CA MET A 46 3.96 -7.55 3.56
C MET A 46 3.47 -7.74 2.11
N MET A 47 4.06 -7.02 1.16
CA MET A 47 3.71 -7.14 -0.26
C MET A 47 4.01 -8.52 -0.85
N GLN A 48 5.04 -9.21 -0.39
CA GLN A 48 5.33 -10.58 -0.82
C GLN A 48 4.20 -11.55 -0.49
N LYS A 49 3.42 -11.25 0.56
CA LYS A 49 2.33 -12.08 1.04
C LYS A 49 0.96 -11.69 0.48
N ALA A 50 0.77 -10.43 0.10
CA ALA A 50 -0.54 -9.87 -0.24
C ALA A 50 -0.48 -8.78 -1.32
N SER A 51 -0.04 -9.12 -2.54
CA SER A 51 -0.07 -8.19 -3.67
C SER A 51 -0.47 -8.87 -4.98
N ASP A 52 -0.96 -8.06 -5.93
CA ASP A 52 -1.24 -8.51 -7.29
C ASP A 52 -0.25 -7.95 -8.32
N GLY A 53 -0.21 -8.54 -9.51
CA GLY A 53 0.71 -8.13 -10.57
C GLY A 53 0.49 -6.73 -11.16
N ARG A 54 -0.60 -6.03 -10.79
CA ARG A 54 -0.93 -4.68 -11.26
C ARG A 54 -0.75 -3.61 -10.18
N VAL A 55 -0.32 -3.97 -8.98
CA VAL A 55 -0.15 -3.04 -7.85
C VAL A 55 0.74 -1.86 -8.23
N THR A 56 1.83 -2.10 -8.95
CA THR A 56 2.77 -1.04 -9.36
C THR A 56 2.09 0.05 -10.19
N SER A 57 1.36 -0.32 -11.23
CA SER A 57 0.69 0.66 -12.10
C SER A 57 -0.45 1.39 -11.39
N ARG A 58 -1.20 0.69 -10.51
CA ARG A 58 -2.27 1.30 -9.72
C ARG A 58 -1.72 2.31 -8.71
N LEU A 59 -0.64 1.96 -8.01
CA LEU A 59 -0.02 2.88 -7.05
C LEU A 59 0.64 4.08 -7.77
N THR A 60 1.31 3.86 -8.90
CA THR A 60 1.85 4.97 -9.71
C THR A 60 0.76 5.94 -10.15
N LYS A 61 -0.43 5.44 -10.48
CA LYS A 61 -1.59 6.30 -10.79
C LYS A 61 -1.97 7.17 -9.58
N VAL A 62 -2.05 6.61 -8.37
CA VAL A 62 -2.33 7.36 -7.14
C VAL A 62 -1.24 8.39 -6.88
N MET A 63 0.04 8.02 -7.00
CA MET A 63 1.15 8.95 -6.83
C MET A 63 1.12 10.09 -7.86
N SER A 64 0.69 9.81 -9.10
CA SER A 64 0.51 10.85 -10.13
C SER A 64 -0.63 11.81 -9.79
N GLN A 65 -1.69 11.35 -9.13
CA GLN A 65 -2.77 12.21 -8.63
C GLN A 65 -2.27 13.10 -7.49
N ILE A 66 -1.50 12.53 -6.55
CA ILE A 66 -0.88 13.27 -5.43
C ILE A 66 0.09 14.33 -5.97
N LYS A 67 0.97 13.97 -6.90
CA LYS A 67 1.87 14.91 -7.57
C LYS A 67 1.12 16.11 -8.18
N ASN A 68 -0.09 15.90 -8.71
CA ASN A 68 -0.87 16.98 -9.29
C ASN A 68 -1.39 18.00 -8.26
N LEU A 69 -1.36 17.67 -6.97
CA LEU A 69 -1.67 18.58 -5.85
C LEU A 69 -0.49 19.50 -5.51
N ASP A 70 0.68 19.27 -6.08
CA ASP A 70 1.77 20.24 -6.04
C ASP A 70 1.46 21.43 -6.97
N VAL A 71 0.93 22.49 -6.37
CA VAL A 71 0.58 23.75 -7.06
C VAL A 71 1.70 24.78 -7.00
N THR A 72 2.79 24.49 -6.33
CA THR A 72 3.91 25.41 -6.10
C THR A 72 5.04 25.23 -7.10
N SER A 73 5.31 24.00 -7.53
CA SER A 73 6.37 23.70 -8.49
C SER A 73 5.96 24.03 -9.92
N LEU A 74 6.95 24.38 -10.73
CA LEU A 74 6.75 24.56 -12.17
C LEU A 74 6.38 23.22 -12.83
N ARG A 75 5.72 23.33 -13.97
CA ARG A 75 5.41 22.15 -14.77
C ARG A 75 6.69 21.44 -15.20
N GLY A 76 6.72 20.12 -15.03
CA GLY A 76 7.90 19.28 -15.21
C GLY A 76 8.69 19.02 -13.92
N GLU A 77 8.44 19.80 -12.87
CA GLU A 77 9.11 19.71 -11.55
C GLU A 77 8.19 19.28 -10.43
N ARG A 78 6.85 19.20 -10.71
CA ARG A 78 5.87 18.76 -9.72
C ARG A 78 6.20 17.38 -9.20
N ASN A 79 6.07 17.20 -7.89
CA ASN A 79 6.48 15.98 -7.24
C ASN A 79 5.55 15.57 -6.08
N VAL A 80 5.61 14.29 -5.73
CA VAL A 80 4.79 13.69 -4.67
C VAL A 80 5.18 14.25 -3.30
N GLY A 81 6.46 14.55 -3.07
CA GLY A 81 6.94 15.04 -1.77
C GLY A 81 6.32 16.38 -1.35
N ILE A 82 5.99 17.24 -2.31
CA ILE A 82 5.27 18.48 -2.05
C ILE A 82 3.76 18.23 -2.05
N GLY A 83 3.25 17.52 -3.05
CA GLY A 83 1.81 17.25 -3.17
C GLY A 83 1.21 16.47 -2.00
N ILE A 84 2.01 15.66 -1.29
CA ILE A 84 1.54 14.86 -0.13
C ILE A 84 1.18 15.72 1.08
N ALA A 85 1.64 16.96 1.14
CA ALA A 85 1.27 17.90 2.21
C ALA A 85 -0.20 18.33 2.14
N ASP A 86 -0.83 18.24 0.97
CA ASP A 86 -2.26 18.52 0.81
C ASP A 86 -3.10 17.44 1.51
N PRO A 87 -4.08 17.80 2.35
CA PRO A 87 -4.96 16.82 2.99
C PRO A 87 -5.67 15.88 2.00
N ALA A 88 -6.00 16.34 0.80
CA ALA A 88 -6.62 15.52 -0.24
C ALA A 88 -5.69 14.38 -0.71
N ALA A 89 -4.38 14.56 -0.65
CA ALA A 89 -3.41 13.52 -1.00
C ALA A 89 -3.50 12.30 -0.08
N LYS A 90 -3.69 12.53 1.21
CA LYS A 90 -3.82 11.47 2.21
C LYS A 90 -5.10 10.67 1.99
N ALA A 91 -6.20 11.35 1.62
CA ALA A 91 -7.44 10.70 1.24
C ALA A 91 -7.30 9.82 -0.03
N LEU A 92 -6.40 10.17 -0.96
CA LEU A 92 -6.10 9.34 -2.14
C LEU A 92 -5.34 8.06 -1.79
N LEU A 93 -4.53 8.07 -0.71
CA LEU A 93 -3.82 6.88 -0.23
C LEU A 93 -4.72 5.97 0.58
N LYS A 94 -5.57 6.54 1.42
CA LYS A 94 -6.48 5.79 2.29
C LYS A 94 -7.41 4.88 1.47
N GLY A 95 -7.49 3.62 1.86
CA GLY A 95 -8.29 2.62 1.17
C GLY A 95 -7.58 1.95 -0.02
N PHE A 96 -6.31 2.28 -0.29
CA PHE A 96 -5.57 1.61 -1.36
C PHE A 96 -5.33 0.13 -1.03
N ASN A 97 -5.84 -0.76 -1.88
CA ASN A 97 -5.64 -2.20 -1.77
C ASN A 97 -4.46 -2.65 -2.64
N PHE A 98 -3.47 -3.31 -2.02
CA PHE A 98 -2.32 -3.86 -2.75
C PHE A 98 -2.69 -5.13 -3.52
N ASN A 99 -3.76 -5.82 -3.11
CA ASN A 99 -4.30 -6.99 -3.78
C ASN A 99 -5.76 -6.75 -4.20
N ASN A 100 -6.01 -6.60 -5.49
CA ASN A 100 -7.37 -6.41 -6.02
C ASN A 100 -8.26 -7.67 -5.97
N ARG A 101 -7.66 -8.83 -5.65
CA ARG A 101 -8.43 -10.08 -5.46
C ARG A 101 -8.99 -10.18 -4.04
N ALA A 102 -8.45 -9.40 -3.10
CA ALA A 102 -8.85 -9.37 -1.71
C ALA A 102 -8.90 -7.91 -1.22
N ILE A 103 -10.00 -7.25 -1.51
CA ILE A 103 -10.28 -5.86 -1.09
C ILE A 103 -10.72 -5.89 0.37
N LEU A 104 -10.11 -5.07 1.24
CA LEU A 104 -10.38 -5.07 2.68
C LEU A 104 -11.88 -5.00 2.99
N GLY A 105 -12.61 -4.04 2.42
CA GLY A 105 -14.05 -3.87 2.67
C GLY A 105 -14.95 -5.00 2.15
N SER A 106 -14.42 -5.91 1.31
CA SER A 106 -15.11 -7.12 0.86
C SER A 106 -14.70 -8.36 1.64
N VAL A 107 -13.68 -8.26 2.48
CA VAL A 107 -13.16 -9.37 3.28
C VAL A 107 -13.49 -9.18 4.77
N LEU A 108 -13.33 -7.99 5.31
CA LEU A 108 -13.60 -7.65 6.71
C LEU A 108 -14.86 -6.79 6.80
N PHE A 109 -15.92 -7.33 7.43
CA PHE A 109 -17.21 -6.65 7.66
C PHE A 109 -17.33 -6.02 9.04
N LYS A 110 -16.22 -5.98 9.79
CA LYS A 110 -16.15 -5.36 11.11
C LYS A 110 -15.44 -4.02 11.03
N SER A 111 -15.92 -3.05 11.78
CA SER A 111 -15.22 -1.77 11.95
C SER A 111 -13.95 -1.96 12.75
N PHE A 112 -12.97 -1.13 12.46
CA PHE A 112 -11.71 -1.05 13.20
C PHE A 112 -11.39 0.41 13.50
N THR A 113 -10.56 0.62 14.49
CA THR A 113 -10.02 1.95 14.85
C THR A 113 -8.50 1.95 14.68
N VAL A 114 -7.97 3.12 14.40
CA VAL A 114 -6.52 3.36 14.39
C VAL A 114 -6.25 4.47 15.38
N ALA A 115 -5.32 4.25 16.31
CA ALA A 115 -4.81 5.26 17.23
C ALA A 115 -3.54 5.89 16.63
N PRO A 116 -3.59 7.10 16.06
CA PRO A 116 -2.47 7.64 15.29
C PRO A 116 -1.22 7.89 16.12
N ALA A 117 -1.38 8.16 17.42
CA ALA A 117 -0.26 8.44 18.33
C ALA A 117 0.58 7.20 18.65
N THR A 118 -0.02 6.01 18.60
CA THR A 118 0.64 4.74 18.96
C THR A 118 0.74 3.77 17.78
N GLY A 119 0.01 4.04 16.69
CA GLY A 119 -0.10 3.13 15.55
C GLY A 119 -0.97 1.90 15.84
N GLU A 120 -1.59 1.83 17.02
CA GLU A 120 -2.43 0.69 17.40
C GLU A 120 -3.69 0.60 16.53
N ILE A 121 -4.00 -0.62 16.12
CA ILE A 121 -5.21 -0.95 15.37
C ILE A 121 -6.03 -1.91 16.21
N GLU A 122 -7.30 -1.57 16.43
CA GLU A 122 -8.20 -2.38 17.22
C GLU A 122 -9.46 -2.79 16.43
N ILE A 123 -9.83 -4.07 16.52
CA ILE A 123 -11.07 -4.64 15.96
C ILE A 123 -11.82 -5.28 17.12
N LEU A 124 -12.86 -4.61 17.59
CA LEU A 124 -13.65 -5.06 18.73
C LEU A 124 -14.69 -6.12 18.36
N ASN A 125 -14.87 -7.10 19.23
CA ASN A 125 -15.93 -8.09 19.14
C ASN A 125 -15.97 -8.82 17.79
N LEU A 126 -14.83 -9.16 17.22
CA LEU A 126 -14.71 -9.91 15.98
C LEU A 126 -15.14 -11.36 16.19
N ILE A 127 -16.02 -11.85 15.33
CA ILE A 127 -16.39 -13.27 15.22
C ILE A 127 -15.92 -13.75 13.84
N PRO A 128 -14.76 -14.45 13.73
CA PRO A 128 -14.12 -14.71 12.44
C PRO A 128 -15.04 -15.33 11.38
N ILE A 129 -15.86 -16.32 11.74
CA ILE A 129 -16.74 -17.00 10.80
C ILE A 129 -17.88 -16.11 10.27
N ASN A 130 -18.27 -15.08 11.03
CA ASN A 130 -19.39 -14.19 10.69
C ASN A 130 -18.92 -12.89 10.03
N ASP A 131 -17.79 -12.36 10.51
CA ASP A 131 -17.33 -11.01 10.17
C ASP A 131 -16.29 -10.99 9.05
N LEU A 132 -15.91 -12.18 8.50
CA LEU A 132 -14.97 -12.30 7.40
C LEU A 132 -15.55 -13.05 6.21
N THR A 133 -15.21 -12.62 4.99
CA THR A 133 -15.31 -13.47 3.80
C THR A 133 -14.17 -14.48 3.83
N ILE A 134 -14.50 -15.74 4.03
CA ILE A 134 -13.53 -16.81 4.24
C ILE A 134 -13.36 -17.63 2.97
N PRO A 135 -12.14 -17.68 2.39
CA PRO A 135 -11.85 -18.56 1.28
C PRO A 135 -12.00 -20.04 1.66
N GLN A 136 -12.47 -20.85 0.72
CA GLN A 136 -12.66 -22.29 0.95
C GLN A 136 -11.35 -22.97 1.37
N GLY A 137 -11.41 -23.75 2.45
CA GLY A 137 -10.28 -24.49 3.01
C GLY A 137 -9.52 -23.72 4.10
N THR A 138 -9.95 -22.50 4.42
CA THR A 138 -9.36 -21.73 5.52
C THR A 138 -9.74 -22.33 6.87
N THR A 139 -8.75 -22.49 7.74
CA THR A 139 -8.93 -22.87 9.15
C THR A 139 -8.52 -21.76 10.10
N HIS A 140 -7.58 -20.90 9.70
CA HIS A 140 -7.03 -19.82 10.51
C HIS A 140 -6.88 -18.53 9.69
N VAL A 141 -6.97 -17.39 10.37
CA VAL A 141 -6.69 -16.07 9.85
C VAL A 141 -5.70 -15.35 10.76
N SER A 142 -4.68 -14.73 10.17
CA SER A 142 -3.76 -13.86 10.90
C SER A 142 -4.00 -12.40 10.55
N PHE A 143 -3.99 -11.55 11.57
CA PHE A 143 -4.04 -10.10 11.45
C PHE A 143 -2.67 -9.53 11.81
N LYS A 144 -2.22 -8.55 11.06
CA LYS A 144 -0.99 -7.81 11.33
C LYS A 144 -1.14 -6.37 10.87
N GLY A 145 -0.74 -5.43 11.68
CA GLY A 145 -0.63 -4.02 11.36
C GLY A 145 0.80 -3.62 11.01
N ALA A 146 0.94 -2.46 10.39
CA ALA A 146 2.20 -1.76 10.30
C ALA A 146 1.96 -0.25 10.28
N TRP A 147 2.90 0.49 10.86
CA TRP A 147 2.98 1.93 10.82
C TRP A 147 4.26 2.32 10.08
N ALA A 148 4.13 3.01 8.96
CA ALA A 148 5.24 3.55 8.20
C ALA A 148 5.29 5.07 8.32
N LYS A 149 6.50 5.60 8.37
CA LYS A 149 6.78 7.03 8.20
C LYS A 149 7.63 7.20 6.94
N ILE A 150 7.09 7.88 5.93
CA ILE A 150 7.70 7.99 4.61
C ILE A 150 7.93 9.45 4.25
N ASP A 151 9.20 9.80 4.05
CA ASP A 151 9.60 11.09 3.51
C ASP A 151 9.81 10.98 2.00
N PHE A 152 8.82 11.43 1.24
CA PHE A 152 8.87 11.40 -0.22
C PHE A 152 9.82 12.46 -0.81
N VAL A 153 10.25 13.46 -0.02
CA VAL A 153 11.25 14.47 -0.43
C VAL A 153 12.65 13.89 -0.28
N ALA A 154 12.96 13.38 0.91
CA ALA A 154 14.27 12.79 1.20
C ALA A 154 14.45 11.39 0.57
N GLY A 155 13.35 10.73 0.18
CA GLY A 155 13.39 9.36 -0.33
C GLY A 155 13.69 8.32 0.75
N THR A 156 13.31 8.58 2.00
CA THR A 156 13.55 7.69 3.15
C THR A 156 12.26 7.15 3.73
N ALA A 157 12.33 5.98 4.35
CA ALA A 157 11.18 5.36 5.02
C ALA A 157 11.65 4.56 6.24
N SER A 158 10.82 4.57 7.28
CA SER A 158 10.92 3.69 8.45
C SER A 158 9.59 3.00 8.65
N VAL A 159 9.59 1.73 9.05
CA VAL A 159 8.38 0.92 9.25
C VAL A 159 8.51 0.11 10.52
N GLU A 160 7.49 0.19 11.35
CA GLU A 160 7.33 -0.66 12.53
C GLU A 160 6.11 -1.57 12.33
N GLU A 161 6.34 -2.87 12.42
CA GLU A 161 5.28 -3.86 12.32
C GLU A 161 4.71 -4.19 13.71
N SER A 162 3.42 -4.50 13.78
CA SER A 162 2.77 -4.92 15.03
C SER A 162 3.08 -6.39 15.37
N ASN A 163 2.61 -6.81 16.55
CA ASN A 163 2.37 -8.21 16.84
C ASN A 163 1.46 -8.84 15.78
N VAL A 164 1.46 -10.18 15.70
CA VAL A 164 0.53 -10.96 14.89
C VAL A 164 -0.52 -11.58 15.81
N VAL A 165 -1.80 -11.41 15.45
CA VAL A 165 -2.92 -12.10 16.08
C VAL A 165 -3.40 -13.18 15.12
N ASN A 166 -3.22 -14.45 15.48
CA ASN A 166 -3.67 -15.62 14.70
C ASN A 166 -4.89 -16.23 15.37
N LEU A 167 -5.99 -16.38 14.66
CA LEU A 167 -7.26 -16.86 15.17
C LEU A 167 -7.78 -18.05 14.37
N PRO A 168 -8.39 -19.06 15.03
CA PRO A 168 -9.18 -20.04 14.33
C PRO A 168 -10.40 -19.38 13.69
N VAL A 169 -10.84 -19.91 12.56
CA VAL A 169 -12.05 -19.45 11.88
C VAL A 169 -13.25 -20.16 12.46
N ASP A 170 -13.70 -19.67 13.59
CA ASP A 170 -14.84 -20.23 14.33
C ASP A 170 -15.81 -19.11 14.83
N GLY A 171 -16.78 -19.49 15.66
CA GLY A 171 -17.77 -18.59 16.25
C GLY A 171 -17.32 -17.87 17.52
N THR A 172 -16.05 -17.98 17.93
CA THR A 172 -15.54 -17.35 19.14
C THR A 172 -15.39 -15.86 18.94
N GLN A 173 -16.05 -15.08 19.80
CA GLN A 173 -15.91 -13.62 19.81
C GLN A 173 -14.58 -13.23 20.46
N THR A 174 -13.81 -12.36 19.81
CA THR A 174 -12.52 -11.89 20.29
C THR A 174 -12.29 -10.42 19.94
N THR A 175 -11.33 -9.79 20.61
CA THR A 175 -10.80 -8.48 20.22
C THR A 175 -9.41 -8.68 19.63
N VAL A 176 -9.17 -8.09 18.47
CA VAL A 176 -7.86 -8.05 17.82
C VAL A 176 -7.22 -6.70 18.13
N THR A 177 -6.09 -6.73 18.83
CA THR A 177 -5.28 -5.54 19.12
C THR A 177 -3.89 -5.72 18.49
N LEU A 178 -3.55 -4.83 17.56
CA LEU A 178 -2.30 -4.84 16.80
C LEU A 178 -1.49 -3.61 17.18
N THR A 179 -0.46 -3.79 17.99
CA THR A 179 0.36 -2.69 18.53
C THR A 179 1.77 -2.77 17.95
N PRO A 180 2.24 -1.76 17.19
CA PRO A 180 3.63 -1.65 16.77
C PRO A 180 4.58 -1.62 17.97
N ALA A 181 5.79 -2.16 17.80
CA ALA A 181 6.78 -2.20 18.89
C ALA A 181 7.26 -0.81 19.31
N ALA A 182 7.27 0.15 18.39
CA ALA A 182 7.64 1.54 18.59
C ALA A 182 7.00 2.43 17.52
N ALA A 183 7.12 3.75 17.68
CA ALA A 183 6.85 4.67 16.58
C ALA A 183 7.99 4.61 15.54
N PRO A 184 7.68 4.62 14.22
CA PRO A 184 8.71 4.67 13.21
C PRO A 184 9.55 5.95 13.31
N ALA A 185 10.86 5.81 13.10
CA ALA A 185 11.81 6.91 13.20
C ALA A 185 11.74 7.85 11.99
N GLY A 186 12.25 9.08 12.16
CA GLY A 186 12.41 10.05 11.08
C GLY A 186 11.23 11.00 10.91
N ALA A 187 11.21 11.67 9.76
CA ALA A 187 10.16 12.60 9.36
C ALA A 187 9.35 12.03 8.19
N GLY A 188 8.22 12.66 7.86
CA GLY A 188 7.42 12.31 6.70
C GLY A 188 5.95 12.05 7.02
N THR A 189 5.28 11.42 6.09
CA THR A 189 3.86 11.06 6.16
C THR A 189 3.69 9.74 6.91
N ASP A 190 2.82 9.75 7.91
CA ASP A 190 2.43 8.54 8.62
C ASP A 190 1.39 7.76 7.82
N ILE A 191 1.68 6.48 7.56
CA ILE A 191 0.81 5.58 6.78
C ILE A 191 0.61 4.29 7.56
N TYR A 192 -0.64 3.90 7.77
CA TYR A 192 -1.01 2.72 8.55
C TYR A 192 -1.57 1.64 7.63
N PHE A 193 -1.10 0.42 7.84
CA PHE A 193 -1.45 -0.74 7.03
C PHE A 193 -2.12 -1.81 7.87
N LEU A 194 -3.07 -2.50 7.26
CA LEU A 194 -3.67 -3.72 7.81
C LEU A 194 -3.52 -4.86 6.82
N THR A 195 -3.03 -6.00 7.32
CA THR A 195 -2.90 -7.25 6.57
C THR A 195 -3.77 -8.33 7.20
N LEU A 196 -4.47 -9.08 6.36
CA LEU A 196 -5.14 -10.33 6.72
C LEU A 196 -4.54 -11.46 5.87
N GLU A 197 -4.07 -12.52 6.52
CA GLU A 197 -3.50 -13.70 5.85
C GLU A 197 -4.33 -14.94 6.21
N PHE A 198 -4.71 -15.73 5.21
CA PHE A 198 -5.52 -16.93 5.40
C PHE A 198 -4.66 -18.20 5.32
N PHE A 199 -4.91 -19.13 6.23
CA PHE A 199 -4.17 -20.38 6.36
C PHE A 199 -5.09 -21.60 6.41
N GLN A 200 -4.56 -22.71 5.91
CA GLN A 200 -5.09 -24.02 6.15
C GLN A 200 -4.16 -24.75 7.10
N GLU A 201 -4.69 -25.24 8.20
CA GLU A 201 -3.93 -26.09 9.11
C GLU A 201 -4.10 -27.57 8.74
N VAL A 202 -2.99 -28.26 8.63
CA VAL A 202 -2.94 -29.70 8.38
C VAL A 202 -1.92 -30.31 9.36
N ASN A 203 -2.37 -31.25 10.18
CA ASN A 203 -1.53 -31.90 11.19
C ASN A 203 -0.78 -30.94 12.13
N GLY A 204 -1.45 -29.84 12.56
CA GLY A 204 -0.89 -28.84 13.46
C GLY A 204 0.07 -27.84 12.80
N VAL A 205 0.20 -27.87 11.48
CA VAL A 205 1.03 -26.91 10.72
C VAL A 205 0.14 -26.06 9.84
N GLN A 206 0.31 -24.73 9.92
CA GLN A 206 -0.45 -23.76 9.12
C GLN A 206 0.29 -23.46 7.81
N TYR A 207 -0.40 -23.66 6.69
CA TYR A 207 0.09 -23.37 5.35
C TYR A 207 -0.70 -22.20 4.75
N SER A 208 0.01 -21.25 4.13
CA SER A 208 -0.63 -20.12 3.45
C SER A 208 -1.57 -20.61 2.36
N LEU A 209 -2.82 -20.11 2.38
CA LEU A 209 -3.84 -20.55 1.45
C LEU A 209 -3.57 -20.01 0.04
N LYS A 210 -3.48 -20.90 -0.95
CA LYS A 210 -3.29 -20.57 -2.39
C LYS A 210 -2.20 -19.52 -2.63
N ASN A 211 -1.07 -19.63 -1.92
CA ASN A 211 0.07 -18.71 -2.01
C ASN A 211 -0.31 -17.23 -1.79
N GLY A 212 -1.22 -16.96 -0.87
CA GLY A 212 -1.62 -15.59 -0.52
C GLY A 212 -2.57 -14.89 -1.51
N ALA A 213 -3.16 -15.63 -2.47
CA ALA A 213 -4.05 -15.03 -3.48
C ALA A 213 -5.25 -14.28 -2.88
N TYR A 214 -5.66 -14.64 -1.67
CA TYR A 214 -6.77 -14.04 -0.95
C TYR A 214 -6.34 -13.17 0.22
N ASN A 215 -5.04 -12.97 0.40
CA ASN A 215 -4.54 -12.13 1.49
C ASN A 215 -4.81 -10.66 1.20
N VAL A 216 -5.20 -9.95 2.24
CA VAL A 216 -5.46 -8.50 2.21
C VAL A 216 -4.20 -7.75 2.60
N LEU A 217 -3.90 -6.66 1.92
CA LEU A 217 -3.01 -5.59 2.36
C LEU A 217 -3.61 -4.27 1.90
N ASN A 218 -3.92 -3.41 2.85
CA ASN A 218 -4.61 -2.15 2.63
C ASN A 218 -3.95 -1.00 3.39
N ILE A 219 -3.95 0.20 2.83
CA ILE A 219 -3.68 1.45 3.56
C ILE A 219 -4.97 1.86 4.25
N ILE A 220 -5.02 1.69 5.56
CA ILE A 220 -6.23 1.97 6.34
C ILE A 220 -6.32 3.42 6.82
N GLU A 221 -5.16 4.10 6.95
CA GLU A 221 -5.09 5.52 7.31
C GLU A 221 -3.79 6.14 6.78
N ALA A 222 -3.81 7.46 6.53
CA ALA A 222 -2.65 8.28 6.20
C ALA A 222 -2.80 9.69 6.81
N GLN A 223 -1.72 10.23 7.42
CA GLN A 223 -1.73 11.52 8.11
C GLN A 223 -0.49 12.36 7.81
#